data_87c4710fad59096ee74fa5f983d852a6
#
_entry.id   87c4710fad59096ee74fa5f983d852a6
#
_cell.length_a   1.000
_cell.length_b   1.000
_cell.length_c   1.000
_cell.angle_alpha   90.00
_cell.angle_beta   90.00
_cell.angle_gamma   90.00
#
_symmetry.space_group_name_H-M   'P 1'
#
loop_
_entity.id
_entity.type
_entity.pdbx_description
1 polymer ?
#
loop_
_entity_poly.entity_id
_entity_poly.type
_entity_poly.pdbx_seq_one_letter_code
_entity_poly.pdbx_strand_id
1 'polypeptide(L)'
;MADFSPRAVYTSGKASSAAGLTAAVVKDEESHEFVIEAGALMLADNGVCCIDEFDKMDLRDQVAIHEAMEQQTISITKAGVKATLNARTSILAAANPIGGRYDRTKSLRHNIQLSAPIMSRFDLFFILVDECNEVTDYAIARRIVDLHCHVDENVERVYSLDEIQRYIMFARQFKPRLNKEAGEYLVEQYKCLRQRDATGSSSSSWRITVRQLESMIRLAEAMARMNCSDEVRSFLTDNSSLLGIIDNAANTTISIVCMYNFLLDTR
;
A
#
# COMPACT_ATOMS: atom_id res chain seq x y z
N MET A 1 -8.31 8.93 -0.75
CA MET A 1 -8.55 7.59 -0.18
C MET A 1 -9.16 7.64 1.20
N ALA A 2 -8.67 8.47 2.10
CA ALA A 2 -9.24 8.58 3.45
C ALA A 2 -10.74 8.92 3.43
N ASP A 3 -11.15 9.85 2.59
CA ASP A 3 -12.57 10.26 2.48
C ASP A 3 -13.41 9.31 1.62
N PHE A 4 -12.77 8.44 0.86
CA PHE A 4 -13.43 7.55 -0.09
C PHE A 4 -13.83 6.21 0.52
N SER A 5 -12.96 5.62 1.34
CA SER A 5 -13.17 4.27 1.89
C SER A 5 -13.85 4.35 3.26
N PRO A 6 -14.95 3.61 3.49
CA PRO A 6 -15.46 3.43 4.83
C PRO A 6 -14.38 2.77 5.71
N ARG A 7 -14.18 3.24 6.92
CA ARG A 7 -13.09 2.83 7.83
C ARG A 7 -11.68 3.13 7.31
N ALA A 8 -11.50 4.23 6.58
CA ALA A 8 -10.18 4.75 6.31
C ALA A 8 -9.73 5.66 7.45
N VAL A 9 -8.48 5.51 7.86
CA VAL A 9 -7.85 6.37 8.85
C VAL A 9 -6.62 7.00 8.22
N TYR A 10 -6.51 8.33 8.34
CA TYR A 10 -5.32 9.07 7.92
C TYR A 10 -4.45 9.38 9.13
N THR A 11 -3.15 9.16 8.99
CA THR A 11 -2.17 9.48 10.02
C THR A 11 -0.84 9.92 9.38
N SER A 12 -0.06 10.74 10.10
CA SER A 12 1.28 11.12 9.68
C SER A 12 2.32 10.34 10.47
N GLY A 13 3.31 9.76 9.80
CA GLY A 13 4.40 9.04 10.44
C GLY A 13 5.24 9.88 11.39
N LYS A 14 5.34 11.19 11.15
CA LYS A 14 6.07 12.12 12.01
C LYS A 14 5.30 12.52 13.27
N ALA A 15 4.00 12.69 13.15
CA ALA A 15 3.15 13.17 14.25
C ALA A 15 2.64 12.03 15.15
N SER A 16 2.66 10.80 14.67
CA SER A 16 2.13 9.64 15.38
C SER A 16 3.22 8.94 16.18
N SER A 17 2.92 8.64 17.43
CA SER A 17 3.74 7.74 18.24
C SER A 17 3.36 6.28 17.99
N ALA A 18 4.22 5.31 18.39
CA ALA A 18 3.90 3.89 18.36
C ALA A 18 2.54 3.57 19.00
N ALA A 19 2.23 4.21 20.11
CA ALA A 19 0.96 4.04 20.81
C ALA A 19 -0.23 4.60 20.02
N GLY A 20 -0.06 5.75 19.35
CA GLY A 20 -1.10 6.33 18.50
C GLY A 20 -1.35 5.54 17.23
N LEU A 21 -0.33 4.84 16.72
CA LEU A 21 -0.48 3.94 15.57
C LEU A 21 -1.10 2.59 15.96
N THR A 22 -0.70 2.02 17.09
CA THR A 22 -1.12 0.67 17.49
C THR A 22 -2.24 0.72 18.51
N ALA A 23 -1.90 0.84 19.78
CA ALA A 23 -2.83 1.08 20.87
C ALA A 23 -2.09 1.62 22.11
N ALA A 24 -2.75 2.47 22.85
CA ALA A 24 -2.30 2.98 24.12
C ALA A 24 -2.96 2.21 25.28
N VAL A 25 -2.23 2.05 26.40
CA VAL A 25 -2.81 1.63 27.67
C VAL A 25 -2.84 2.85 28.55
N VAL A 26 -4.04 3.32 28.84
CA VAL A 26 -4.31 4.51 29.63
C VAL A 26 -5.04 4.11 30.90
N LYS A 27 -4.74 4.79 32.00
CA LYS A 27 -5.48 4.59 33.26
C LYS A 27 -6.75 5.43 33.19
N ASP A 28 -7.89 4.78 33.29
CA ASP A 28 -9.17 5.47 33.38
C ASP A 28 -9.28 6.22 34.70
N GLU A 29 -9.73 7.47 34.66
CA GLU A 29 -9.83 8.34 35.83
C GLU A 29 -10.97 7.95 36.75
N GLU A 30 -12.04 7.35 36.24
CA GLU A 30 -13.21 6.96 36.99
C GLU A 30 -13.06 5.59 37.66
N SER A 31 -12.67 4.58 36.88
CA SER A 31 -12.53 3.20 37.34
C SER A 31 -11.18 2.90 38.00
N HIS A 32 -10.16 3.75 37.77
CA HIS A 32 -8.75 3.53 38.10
C HIS A 32 -8.13 2.26 37.49
N GLU A 33 -8.82 1.62 36.55
CA GLU A 33 -8.33 0.46 35.81
C GLU A 33 -7.58 0.87 34.55
N PHE A 34 -6.74 -0.04 34.03
CA PHE A 34 -6.06 0.19 32.76
C PHE A 34 -6.95 -0.21 31.60
N VAL A 35 -7.25 0.74 30.74
CA VAL A 35 -8.07 0.55 29.53
C VAL A 35 -7.19 0.66 28.28
N ILE A 36 -7.52 -0.15 27.27
CA ILE A 36 -6.84 -0.11 25.97
C ILE A 36 -7.56 0.91 25.08
N GLU A 37 -6.84 1.96 24.69
CA GLU A 37 -7.28 2.94 23.71
C GLU A 37 -6.81 2.52 22.31
N ALA A 38 -7.74 2.49 21.36
CA ALA A 38 -7.47 2.06 20.00
C ALA A 38 -6.63 3.08 19.22
N GLY A 39 -5.52 2.63 18.61
CA GLY A 39 -4.73 3.43 17.68
C GLY A 39 -5.24 3.35 16.24
N ALA A 40 -4.56 4.06 15.35
CA ALA A 40 -4.94 4.20 13.93
C ALA A 40 -5.13 2.85 13.20
N LEU A 41 -4.24 1.89 13.43
CA LEU A 41 -4.32 0.56 12.81
C LEU A 41 -5.52 -0.26 13.30
N MET A 42 -5.89 -0.13 14.58
CA MET A 42 -7.08 -0.79 15.09
C MET A 42 -8.37 -0.13 14.60
N LEU A 43 -8.41 1.21 14.54
CA LEU A 43 -9.56 1.95 14.04
C LEU A 43 -9.81 1.65 12.56
N ALA A 44 -8.73 1.37 11.79
CA ALA A 44 -8.78 0.98 10.40
C ALA A 44 -8.98 -0.53 10.17
N ASP A 45 -9.36 -1.32 11.19
CA ASP A 45 -9.56 -2.77 11.01
C ASP A 45 -10.60 -3.07 9.92
N ASN A 46 -10.27 -3.96 8.98
CA ASN A 46 -11.01 -4.22 7.74
C ASN A 46 -11.19 -2.96 6.85
N GLY A 47 -10.26 -2.04 6.92
CA GLY A 47 -10.25 -0.81 6.15
C GLY A 47 -8.87 -0.45 5.60
N VAL A 48 -8.63 0.85 5.40
CA VAL A 48 -7.38 1.37 4.85
C VAL A 48 -6.74 2.34 5.85
N CYS A 49 -5.49 2.10 6.21
CA CYS A 49 -4.68 3.04 6.98
C CYS A 49 -3.75 3.81 6.03
N CYS A 50 -4.01 5.10 5.86
CA CYS A 50 -3.19 6.00 5.06
C CYS A 50 -2.12 6.63 5.96
N ILE A 51 -0.86 6.30 5.73
CA ILE A 51 0.26 6.83 6.51
C ILE A 51 1.10 7.75 5.62
N ASP A 52 1.07 9.03 5.92
CA ASP A 52 1.90 10.02 5.24
C ASP A 52 3.26 10.18 5.94
N GLU A 53 4.26 10.67 5.22
CA GLU A 53 5.63 10.82 5.73
C GLU A 53 6.18 9.54 6.40
N PHE A 54 5.95 8.39 5.77
CA PHE A 54 6.36 7.09 6.30
C PHE A 54 7.88 6.97 6.50
N ASP A 55 8.66 7.71 5.71
CA ASP A 55 10.11 7.81 5.81
C ASP A 55 10.61 8.54 7.06
N LYS A 56 9.76 9.35 7.71
CA LYS A 56 10.09 10.12 8.92
C LYS A 56 9.76 9.39 10.22
N MET A 57 9.22 8.20 10.12
CA MET A 57 8.80 7.42 11.28
C MET A 57 10.00 6.86 12.06
N ASP A 58 9.93 6.88 13.37
CA ASP A 58 10.96 6.30 14.23
C ASP A 58 11.08 4.78 14.04
N LEU A 59 12.28 4.24 14.18
CA LEU A 59 12.55 2.81 14.04
C LEU A 59 11.71 1.93 14.99
N ARG A 60 11.37 2.46 16.18
CA ARG A 60 10.53 1.74 17.16
C ARG A 60 9.10 1.60 16.67
N ASP A 61 8.59 2.64 16.04
CA ASP A 61 7.23 2.69 15.48
C ASP A 61 7.13 1.80 14.22
N GLN A 62 8.20 1.74 13.44
CA GLN A 62 8.30 0.83 12.31
C GLN A 62 8.17 -0.65 12.73
N VAL A 63 8.71 -1.04 13.89
CA VAL A 63 8.60 -2.43 14.39
C VAL A 63 7.16 -2.82 14.67
N ALA A 64 6.37 -1.90 15.24
CA ALA A 64 4.95 -2.16 15.50
C ALA A 64 4.14 -2.37 14.22
N ILE A 65 4.46 -1.60 13.17
CA ILE A 65 3.87 -1.80 11.83
C ILE A 65 4.28 -3.13 11.23
N HIS A 66 5.51 -3.61 11.46
CA HIS A 66 5.97 -4.91 10.97
C HIS A 66 5.07 -6.05 11.45
N GLU A 67 4.65 -6.04 12.73
CA GLU A 67 3.76 -7.04 13.30
C GLU A 67 2.37 -6.96 12.66
N ALA A 68 1.81 -5.76 12.57
CA ALA A 68 0.52 -5.55 11.95
C ALA A 68 0.49 -5.98 10.46
N MET A 69 1.55 -5.68 9.70
CA MET A 69 1.66 -6.09 8.30
C MET A 69 1.78 -7.61 8.12
N GLU A 70 2.48 -8.30 9.01
CA GLU A 70 2.77 -9.73 8.82
C GLU A 70 1.71 -10.63 9.44
N GLN A 71 1.28 -10.30 10.66
CA GLN A 71 0.38 -11.14 11.44
C GLN A 71 -1.07 -10.63 11.47
N GLN A 72 -1.31 -9.40 10.96
CA GLN A 72 -2.60 -8.72 11.05
C GLN A 72 -3.10 -8.58 12.51
N THR A 73 -2.17 -8.56 13.44
CA THR A 73 -2.40 -8.42 14.88
C THR A 73 -1.43 -7.42 15.49
N ILE A 74 -1.79 -6.89 16.64
CA ILE A 74 -0.96 -6.02 17.47
C ILE A 74 -0.92 -6.63 18.85
N SER A 75 0.27 -6.93 19.34
CA SER A 75 0.50 -7.46 20.68
C SER A 75 0.88 -6.35 21.63
N ILE A 76 0.12 -6.20 22.70
CA ILE A 76 0.36 -5.20 23.75
C ILE A 76 0.71 -5.91 25.05
N THR A 77 1.80 -5.47 25.65
CA THR A 77 2.20 -5.87 27.00
C THR A 77 2.67 -4.63 27.75
N LYS A 78 1.73 -3.93 28.38
CA LYS A 78 2.01 -2.72 29.17
C LYS A 78 1.17 -2.71 30.45
N ALA A 79 1.74 -2.21 31.54
CA ALA A 79 1.06 -2.00 32.82
C ALA A 79 0.32 -3.24 33.38
N GLY A 80 0.85 -4.46 33.09
CA GLY A 80 0.21 -5.72 33.51
C GLY A 80 -0.90 -6.21 32.57
N VAL A 81 -1.31 -5.42 31.59
CA VAL A 81 -2.28 -5.82 30.56
C VAL A 81 -1.53 -6.52 29.43
N LYS A 82 -1.93 -7.75 29.13
CA LYS A 82 -1.45 -8.50 27.97
C LYS A 82 -2.64 -8.81 27.05
N ALA A 83 -2.62 -8.24 25.86
CA ALA A 83 -3.69 -8.44 24.88
C ALA A 83 -3.12 -8.56 23.46
N THR A 84 -3.76 -9.37 22.64
CA THR A 84 -3.53 -9.45 21.19
C THR A 84 -4.77 -8.94 20.49
N LEU A 85 -4.61 -7.89 19.72
CA LEU A 85 -5.69 -7.16 19.05
C LEU A 85 -5.61 -7.38 17.55
N ASN A 86 -6.76 -7.45 16.88
CA ASN A 86 -6.80 -7.58 15.43
C ASN A 86 -6.53 -6.23 14.76
N ALA A 87 -5.68 -6.24 13.71
CA ALA A 87 -5.36 -5.09 12.89
C ALA A 87 -5.25 -5.54 11.42
N ARG A 88 -6.38 -6.01 10.88
CA ARG A 88 -6.50 -6.45 9.48
C ARG A 88 -6.69 -5.25 8.58
N THR A 89 -5.64 -4.48 8.40
CA THR A 89 -5.67 -3.22 7.64
C THR A 89 -4.85 -3.31 6.38
N SER A 90 -5.35 -2.66 5.32
CA SER A 90 -4.55 -2.35 4.16
C SER A 90 -3.78 -1.06 4.42
N ILE A 91 -2.47 -1.08 4.23
CA ILE A 91 -1.62 0.09 4.48
C ILE A 91 -1.30 0.78 3.15
N LEU A 92 -1.63 2.06 3.08
CA LEU A 92 -1.25 2.95 2.00
C LEU A 92 -0.25 3.96 2.58
N ALA A 93 1.02 3.79 2.24
CA ALA A 93 2.10 4.64 2.76
C ALA A 93 2.62 5.58 1.69
N ALA A 94 2.81 6.84 2.04
CA ALA A 94 3.51 7.83 1.22
C ALA A 94 4.86 8.17 1.86
N ALA A 95 5.92 8.20 1.03
CA ALA A 95 7.26 8.52 1.49
C ALA A 95 7.97 9.42 0.48
N ASN A 96 8.83 10.30 0.97
CA ASN A 96 9.62 11.18 0.14
C ASN A 96 11.03 10.61 -0.06
N PRO A 97 11.67 10.83 -1.23
CA PRO A 97 13.02 10.41 -1.47
C PRO A 97 14.01 11.24 -0.64
N ILE A 98 15.14 10.63 -0.29
CA ILE A 98 16.23 11.28 0.43
C ILE A 98 16.76 12.46 -0.41
N GLY A 99 16.83 13.64 0.21
CA GLY A 99 17.27 14.85 -0.50
C GLY A 99 16.21 15.52 -1.38
N GLY A 100 14.96 15.05 -1.35
CA GLY A 100 13.84 15.68 -2.03
C GLY A 100 13.75 15.41 -3.53
N ARG A 101 14.69 14.67 -4.11
CA ARG A 101 14.68 14.26 -5.52
C ARG A 101 15.01 12.77 -5.66
N TYR A 102 14.29 12.09 -6.54
CA TYR A 102 14.57 10.72 -6.90
C TYR A 102 15.74 10.65 -7.88
N ASP A 103 16.80 9.93 -7.51
CA ASP A 103 17.98 9.72 -8.35
C ASP A 103 17.84 8.40 -9.12
N ARG A 104 17.64 8.50 -10.44
CA ARG A 104 17.50 7.34 -11.33
C ARG A 104 18.77 6.50 -11.44
N THR A 105 19.91 7.05 -11.06
CA THR A 105 21.20 6.33 -11.10
C THR A 105 21.38 5.39 -9.92
N LYS A 106 20.63 5.61 -8.86
CA LYS A 106 20.68 4.83 -7.61
C LYS A 106 19.52 3.85 -7.53
N SER A 107 19.74 2.74 -6.83
CA SER A 107 18.65 1.80 -6.54
C SER A 107 17.59 2.43 -5.63
N LEU A 108 16.36 1.89 -5.67
CA LEU A 108 15.25 2.34 -4.83
C LEU A 108 15.62 2.42 -3.35
N ARG A 109 16.38 1.44 -2.84
CA ARG A 109 16.84 1.39 -1.46
C ARG A 109 17.72 2.58 -1.06
N HIS A 110 18.47 3.15 -1.99
CA HIS A 110 19.32 4.31 -1.72
C HIS A 110 18.56 5.63 -1.87
N ASN A 111 17.39 5.60 -2.51
CA ASN A 111 16.52 6.76 -2.65
C ASN A 111 15.57 6.94 -1.46
N ILE A 112 15.31 5.86 -0.70
CA ILE A 112 14.34 5.90 0.40
C ILE A 112 14.99 5.42 1.68
N GLN A 113 14.68 6.09 2.78
CA GLN A 113 15.14 5.71 4.12
C GLN A 113 14.22 4.66 4.74
N LEU A 114 14.05 3.52 4.06
CA LEU A 114 13.25 2.40 4.56
C LEU A 114 14.11 1.16 4.75
N SER A 115 13.81 0.40 5.79
CA SER A 115 14.49 -0.87 6.05
C SER A 115 14.07 -1.93 5.03
N ALA A 116 15.02 -2.80 4.64
CA ALA A 116 14.74 -3.88 3.69
C ALA A 116 13.60 -4.82 4.12
N PRO A 117 13.39 -5.14 5.40
CA PRO A 117 12.25 -5.93 5.85
C PRO A 117 10.89 -5.26 5.60
N ILE A 118 10.80 -3.94 5.77
CA ILE A 118 9.57 -3.19 5.46
C ILE A 118 9.32 -3.24 3.96
N MET A 119 10.33 -2.92 3.16
CA MET A 119 10.20 -2.92 1.71
C MET A 119 9.74 -4.28 1.18
N SER A 120 10.21 -5.40 1.75
CA SER A 120 9.80 -6.74 1.32
C SER A 120 8.33 -7.09 1.67
N ARG A 121 7.67 -6.30 2.52
CA ARG A 121 6.29 -6.52 2.94
C ARG A 121 5.28 -5.77 2.08
N PHE A 122 5.70 -4.73 1.37
CA PHE A 122 4.82 -4.05 0.43
C PHE A 122 4.64 -4.86 -0.84
N ASP A 123 3.41 -4.91 -1.33
CA ASP A 123 3.05 -5.62 -2.57
C ASP A 123 3.30 -4.76 -3.81
N LEU A 124 3.09 -3.44 -3.70
CA LEU A 124 3.21 -2.48 -4.79
C LEU A 124 4.03 -1.27 -4.38
N PHE A 125 4.86 -0.80 -5.30
CA PHE A 125 5.58 0.47 -5.21
C PHE A 125 5.24 1.33 -6.41
N PHE A 126 4.77 2.53 -6.17
CA PHE A 126 4.57 3.54 -7.19
C PHE A 126 5.61 4.63 -7.02
N ILE A 127 6.50 4.75 -7.96
CA ILE A 127 7.53 5.78 -7.97
C ILE A 127 7.05 6.87 -8.90
N LEU A 128 6.79 8.03 -8.33
CA LEU A 128 6.34 9.19 -9.05
C LEU A 128 7.56 10.12 -9.26
N VAL A 129 8.11 10.32 -10.48
CA VAL A 129 9.28 11.18 -10.79
C VAL A 129 8.82 12.47 -11.47
N ASP A 130 9.28 13.62 -11.03
CA ASP A 130 9.00 14.91 -11.65
C ASP A 130 9.88 15.09 -12.90
N GLU A 131 9.25 15.07 -14.06
CA GLU A 131 9.91 15.29 -15.34
C GLU A 131 9.66 16.72 -15.81
N CYS A 132 10.70 17.53 -15.86
CA CYS A 132 10.61 18.88 -16.42
C CYS A 132 10.36 18.80 -17.92
N ASN A 133 9.12 18.98 -18.32
CA ASN A 133 8.71 19.04 -19.72
C ASN A 133 7.85 20.31 -19.91
N GLU A 134 8.34 21.24 -20.71
CA GLU A 134 7.70 22.54 -20.93
C GLU A 134 6.22 22.44 -21.31
N VAL A 135 5.88 21.49 -22.17
CA VAL A 135 4.49 21.28 -22.64
C VAL A 135 3.60 20.77 -21.50
N THR A 136 4.09 19.78 -20.76
CA THR A 136 3.35 19.19 -19.64
C THR A 136 3.21 20.16 -18.49
N ASP A 137 4.30 20.86 -18.15
CA ASP A 137 4.33 21.85 -17.07
C ASP A 137 3.38 23.01 -17.35
N TYR A 138 3.38 23.49 -18.60
CA TYR A 138 2.44 24.53 -19.02
C TYR A 138 0.98 24.06 -18.93
N ALA A 139 0.69 22.83 -19.38
CA ALA A 139 -0.66 22.29 -19.32
C ALA A 139 -1.14 22.11 -17.87
N ILE A 140 -0.26 21.60 -16.98
CA ILE A 140 -0.56 21.45 -15.54
C ILE A 140 -0.78 22.82 -14.90
N ALA A 141 0.13 23.78 -15.12
CA ALA A 141 0.02 25.12 -14.54
C ALA A 141 -1.27 25.82 -15.01
N ARG A 142 -1.58 25.74 -16.29
CA ARG A 142 -2.82 26.27 -16.84
C ARG A 142 -4.04 25.64 -16.20
N ARG A 143 -4.06 24.29 -16.06
CA ARG A 143 -5.18 23.59 -15.44
C ARG A 143 -5.38 23.98 -13.97
N ILE A 144 -4.29 24.17 -13.22
CA ILE A 144 -4.37 24.63 -11.83
C ILE A 144 -4.97 26.05 -11.76
N VAL A 145 -4.51 26.95 -12.62
CA VAL A 145 -5.04 28.33 -12.67
C VAL A 145 -6.52 28.32 -13.07
N ASP A 146 -6.89 27.53 -14.08
CA ASP A 146 -8.29 27.41 -14.53
C ASP A 146 -9.20 26.89 -13.40
N LEU A 147 -8.73 25.91 -12.60
CA LEU A 147 -9.46 25.40 -11.42
C LEU A 147 -9.66 26.48 -10.34
N HIS A 148 -8.70 27.38 -10.16
CA HIS A 148 -8.84 28.50 -9.22
C HIS A 148 -9.70 29.64 -9.75
N CYS A 149 -9.73 29.85 -11.06
CA CYS A 149 -10.53 30.89 -11.68
C CYS A 149 -12.00 30.49 -11.88
N HIS A 150 -12.26 29.20 -12.14
CA HIS A 150 -13.58 28.67 -12.54
C HIS A 150 -13.90 27.42 -11.71
N VAL A 151 -14.23 27.62 -10.43
CA VAL A 151 -14.38 26.53 -9.45
C VAL A 151 -15.51 25.57 -9.79
N ASP A 152 -16.55 26.00 -10.48
CA ASP A 152 -17.80 25.24 -10.65
C ASP A 152 -17.95 24.49 -11.99
N GLU A 153 -17.17 24.79 -13.01
CA GLU A 153 -17.43 24.27 -14.37
C GLU A 153 -16.51 23.15 -14.86
N ASN A 154 -15.48 22.74 -14.10
CA ASN A 154 -14.31 22.16 -14.76
C ASN A 154 -13.99 20.69 -14.51
N VAL A 155 -14.80 19.92 -13.80
CA VAL A 155 -14.56 18.49 -13.68
C VAL A 155 -15.86 17.72 -13.96
N GLU A 156 -16.08 17.36 -15.21
CA GLU A 156 -17.06 16.32 -15.53
C GLU A 156 -16.61 15.01 -14.85
N ARG A 157 -17.26 14.71 -13.75
CA ARG A 157 -17.08 13.41 -13.09
C ARG A 157 -17.81 12.38 -13.93
N VAL A 158 -17.05 11.46 -14.53
CA VAL A 158 -17.63 10.35 -15.32
C VAL A 158 -18.50 9.46 -14.42
N TYR A 159 -18.09 9.25 -13.18
CA TYR A 159 -18.82 8.47 -12.17
C TYR A 159 -18.93 9.24 -10.86
N SER A 160 -20.06 9.12 -10.20
CA SER A 160 -20.24 9.65 -8.85
C SER A 160 -19.49 8.80 -7.82
N LEU A 161 -19.21 9.40 -6.65
CA LEU A 161 -18.58 8.69 -5.54
C LEU A 161 -19.40 7.47 -5.11
N ASP A 162 -20.73 7.63 -5.04
CA ASP A 162 -21.64 6.57 -4.63
C ASP A 162 -21.67 5.39 -5.61
N GLU A 163 -21.57 5.67 -6.91
CA GLU A 163 -21.51 4.61 -7.93
C GLU A 163 -20.24 3.79 -7.80
N ILE A 164 -19.11 4.44 -7.59
CA ILE A 164 -17.83 3.75 -7.38
C ILE A 164 -17.85 2.93 -6.09
N GLN A 165 -18.41 3.46 -5.00
CA GLN A 165 -18.54 2.72 -3.75
C GLN A 165 -19.45 1.49 -3.90
N ARG A 166 -20.57 1.61 -4.60
CA ARG A 166 -21.45 0.48 -4.92
C ARG A 166 -20.76 -0.57 -5.77
N TYR A 167 -19.98 -0.13 -6.76
CA TYR A 167 -19.18 -1.03 -7.59
C TYR A 167 -18.15 -1.81 -6.76
N ILE A 168 -17.44 -1.15 -5.86
CA ILE A 168 -16.46 -1.81 -4.97
C ILE A 168 -17.15 -2.80 -4.04
N MET A 169 -18.31 -2.44 -3.46
CA MET A 169 -19.08 -3.36 -2.62
C MET A 169 -19.58 -4.58 -3.40
N PHE A 170 -19.97 -4.40 -4.64
CA PHE A 170 -20.35 -5.51 -5.53
C PHE A 170 -19.14 -6.38 -5.87
N ALA A 171 -18.03 -5.79 -6.28
CA ALA A 171 -16.80 -6.50 -6.63
C ALA A 171 -16.23 -7.32 -5.46
N ARG A 172 -16.40 -6.86 -4.22
CA ARG A 172 -15.99 -7.60 -3.00
C ARG A 172 -16.77 -8.91 -2.75
N GLN A 173 -17.93 -9.08 -3.37
CA GLN A 173 -18.72 -10.33 -3.22
C GLN A 173 -18.10 -11.50 -3.99
N PHE A 174 -17.31 -11.22 -5.02
CA PHE A 174 -16.63 -12.23 -5.80
C PHE A 174 -15.47 -12.83 -5.01
N LYS A 175 -15.36 -14.18 -5.04
CA LYS A 175 -14.28 -14.94 -4.42
C LYS A 175 -13.52 -15.72 -5.49
N PRO A 176 -12.69 -15.05 -6.29
CA PRO A 176 -12.02 -15.67 -7.41
C PRO A 176 -11.13 -16.83 -6.94
N ARG A 177 -11.18 -17.92 -7.70
CA ARG A 177 -10.30 -19.08 -7.49
C ARG A 177 -9.25 -19.12 -8.57
N LEU A 178 -8.03 -19.46 -8.17
CA LEU A 178 -6.92 -19.61 -9.09
C LEU A 178 -7.15 -20.84 -9.98
N ASN A 179 -7.17 -20.66 -11.31
CA ASN A 179 -7.22 -21.76 -12.25
C ASN A 179 -5.84 -22.43 -12.35
N LYS A 180 -5.78 -23.69 -12.74
CA LYS A 180 -4.53 -24.46 -12.85
C LYS A 180 -3.54 -23.82 -13.83
N GLU A 181 -4.01 -23.37 -14.98
CA GLU A 181 -3.19 -22.67 -15.98
C GLU A 181 -2.58 -21.37 -15.45
N ALA A 182 -3.38 -20.55 -14.74
CA ALA A 182 -2.89 -19.33 -14.11
C ALA A 182 -1.87 -19.63 -12.99
N GLY A 183 -2.07 -20.73 -12.25
CA GLY A 183 -1.11 -21.18 -11.25
C GLY A 183 0.23 -21.57 -11.86
N GLU A 184 0.23 -22.36 -12.93
CA GLU A 184 1.45 -22.74 -13.65
C GLU A 184 2.19 -21.53 -14.22
N TYR A 185 1.46 -20.56 -14.77
CA TYR A 185 2.01 -19.30 -15.26
C TYR A 185 2.69 -18.49 -14.14
N LEU A 186 2.03 -18.31 -12.99
CA LEU A 186 2.61 -17.58 -11.85
C LEU A 186 3.89 -18.25 -11.33
N VAL A 187 3.93 -19.58 -11.29
CA VAL A 187 5.15 -20.33 -10.91
C VAL A 187 6.28 -20.08 -11.87
N GLU A 188 6.00 -20.06 -13.17
CA GLU A 188 7.02 -19.79 -14.20
C GLU A 188 7.54 -18.35 -14.11
N GLN A 189 6.66 -17.36 -13.95
CA GLN A 189 7.05 -15.96 -13.76
C GLN A 189 7.91 -15.78 -12.51
N TYR A 190 7.53 -16.38 -11.38
CA TYR A 190 8.33 -16.34 -10.16
C TYR A 190 9.73 -16.96 -10.36
N LYS A 191 9.82 -18.09 -11.07
CA LYS A 191 11.10 -18.72 -11.44
C LYS A 191 11.96 -17.79 -12.27
N CYS A 192 11.38 -17.14 -13.30
CA CYS A 192 12.09 -16.17 -14.14
C CYS A 192 12.61 -14.99 -13.33
N LEU A 193 11.79 -14.43 -12.45
CA LEU A 193 12.21 -13.32 -11.57
C LEU A 193 13.39 -13.72 -10.67
N ARG A 194 13.35 -14.91 -10.06
CA ARG A 194 14.46 -15.41 -9.24
C ARG A 194 15.74 -15.69 -10.01
N GLN A 195 15.61 -16.17 -11.25
CA GLN A 195 16.77 -16.37 -12.12
C GLN A 195 17.43 -15.04 -12.52
N ARG A 196 16.61 -14.03 -12.85
CA ARG A 196 17.13 -12.67 -13.12
C ARG A 196 17.86 -12.08 -11.93
N ASP A 197 17.32 -12.26 -10.72
CA ASP A 197 17.95 -11.81 -9.47
C ASP A 197 19.28 -12.54 -9.22
N ALA A 198 19.40 -13.80 -9.56
CA ALA A 198 20.61 -14.59 -9.42
C ALA A 198 21.70 -14.24 -10.47
N THR A 199 21.30 -13.86 -11.69
CA THR A 199 22.22 -13.52 -12.80
C THR A 199 22.57 -12.03 -12.84
N GLY A 200 21.75 -11.19 -12.22
CA GLY A 200 21.94 -9.73 -12.18
C GLY A 200 23.13 -9.35 -11.31
N SER A 201 24.12 -8.72 -11.93
CA SER A 201 25.24 -8.06 -11.28
C SER A 201 24.75 -7.11 -10.18
N SER A 202 25.14 -7.34 -8.95
CA SER A 202 25.21 -6.47 -7.74
C SER A 202 24.28 -5.24 -7.56
N SER A 203 23.43 -4.88 -8.51
CA SER A 203 22.56 -3.70 -8.45
C SER A 203 21.12 -4.02 -8.07
N SER A 204 20.76 -5.31 -7.87
CA SER A 204 19.41 -5.67 -7.43
C SER A 204 19.13 -5.10 -6.04
N SER A 205 18.08 -4.33 -5.93
CA SER A 205 17.75 -3.56 -4.73
C SER A 205 17.39 -4.45 -3.53
N TRP A 206 16.83 -5.62 -3.79
CA TRP A 206 16.48 -6.63 -2.79
C TRP A 206 16.36 -8.02 -3.40
N ARG A 207 16.54 -9.03 -2.56
CA ARG A 207 16.41 -10.44 -2.95
C ARG A 207 14.93 -10.84 -3.06
N ILE A 208 14.57 -11.51 -4.16
CA ILE A 208 13.21 -12.02 -4.38
C ILE A 208 12.94 -13.19 -3.42
N THR A 209 11.87 -13.08 -2.66
CA THR A 209 11.42 -14.05 -1.65
C THR A 209 10.05 -14.62 -2.02
N VAL A 210 9.56 -15.59 -1.24
CA VAL A 210 8.23 -16.19 -1.41
C VAL A 210 7.11 -15.13 -1.26
N ARG A 211 7.37 -14.05 -0.51
CA ARG A 211 6.39 -12.95 -0.36
C ARG A 211 5.99 -12.31 -1.68
N GLN A 212 6.93 -12.18 -2.63
CA GLN A 212 6.61 -11.65 -3.95
C GLN A 212 5.67 -12.59 -4.74
N LEU A 213 5.81 -13.91 -4.57
CA LEU A 213 4.84 -14.85 -5.15
C LEU A 213 3.45 -14.67 -4.54
N GLU A 214 3.37 -14.53 -3.22
CA GLU A 214 2.11 -14.24 -2.55
C GLU A 214 1.50 -12.91 -2.99
N SER A 215 2.34 -11.88 -3.19
CA SER A 215 1.90 -10.59 -3.72
C SER A 215 1.34 -10.73 -5.15
N MET A 216 1.99 -11.52 -6.00
CA MET A 216 1.49 -11.78 -7.36
C MET A 216 0.14 -12.49 -7.33
N ILE A 217 -0.06 -13.47 -6.45
CA ILE A 217 -1.34 -14.16 -6.27
C ILE A 217 -2.41 -13.16 -5.81
N ARG A 218 -2.13 -12.35 -4.78
CA ARG A 218 -3.06 -11.32 -4.28
C ARG A 218 -3.47 -10.31 -5.37
N LEU A 219 -2.51 -9.87 -6.17
CA LEU A 219 -2.77 -8.94 -7.27
C LEU A 219 -3.64 -9.59 -8.37
N ALA A 220 -3.37 -10.86 -8.71
CA ALA A 220 -4.16 -11.59 -9.68
C ALA A 220 -5.63 -11.80 -9.20
N GLU A 221 -5.83 -12.14 -7.93
CA GLU A 221 -7.17 -12.20 -7.32
C GLU A 221 -7.86 -10.83 -7.31
N ALA A 222 -7.11 -9.76 -7.01
CA ALA A 222 -7.60 -8.40 -7.04
C ALA A 222 -8.08 -7.97 -8.43
N MET A 223 -7.30 -8.29 -9.46
CA MET A 223 -7.66 -8.03 -10.85
C MET A 223 -8.90 -8.82 -11.28
N ALA A 224 -9.04 -10.08 -10.85
CA ALA A 224 -10.23 -10.87 -11.11
C ALA A 224 -11.48 -10.27 -10.45
N ARG A 225 -11.39 -9.79 -9.20
CA ARG A 225 -12.47 -9.05 -8.53
C ARG A 225 -12.84 -7.77 -9.24
N MET A 226 -11.85 -6.99 -9.68
CA MET A 226 -12.10 -5.76 -10.48
C MET A 226 -12.84 -6.06 -11.77
N ASN A 227 -12.64 -7.22 -12.37
CA ASN A 227 -13.37 -7.66 -13.56
C ASN A 227 -14.64 -8.46 -13.24
N CYS A 228 -15.06 -8.53 -11.97
CA CYS A 228 -16.24 -9.28 -11.52
C CYS A 228 -16.22 -10.74 -11.99
N SER A 229 -15.06 -11.39 -11.94
CA SER A 229 -14.86 -12.77 -12.37
C SER A 229 -14.66 -13.68 -11.16
N ASP A 230 -15.28 -14.88 -11.19
CA ASP A 230 -15.12 -15.89 -10.14
C ASP A 230 -13.84 -16.73 -10.33
N GLU A 231 -13.15 -16.59 -11.46
CA GLU A 231 -11.92 -17.32 -11.79
C GLU A 231 -10.79 -16.36 -12.16
N VAL A 232 -9.60 -16.65 -11.66
CA VAL A 232 -8.37 -16.02 -12.13
C VAL A 232 -7.89 -16.75 -13.36
N ARG A 233 -8.05 -16.14 -14.53
CA ARG A 233 -7.60 -16.70 -15.83
C ARG A 233 -6.19 -16.23 -16.13
N SER A 234 -5.45 -17.00 -16.94
CA SER A 234 -4.10 -16.68 -17.40
C SER A 234 -4.02 -15.29 -18.07
N PHE A 235 -5.06 -14.88 -18.80
CA PHE A 235 -5.16 -13.56 -19.39
C PHE A 235 -5.07 -12.41 -18.39
N LEU A 236 -5.56 -12.58 -17.16
CA LEU A 236 -5.46 -11.55 -16.10
C LEU A 236 -4.06 -11.52 -15.46
N THR A 237 -3.31 -12.61 -15.60
CA THR A 237 -1.91 -12.70 -15.15
C THR A 237 -0.91 -12.33 -16.25
N ASP A 238 -1.31 -12.48 -17.52
CA ASP A 238 -0.48 -12.20 -18.72
C ASP A 238 -0.32 -10.71 -19.01
N ASN A 239 -1.14 -9.88 -18.43
CA ASN A 239 -1.01 -8.48 -18.69
C ASN A 239 0.34 -7.99 -18.16
N SER A 240 1.16 -7.54 -19.10
CA SER A 240 2.24 -6.58 -18.91
C SER A 240 1.92 -5.50 -17.85
N SER A 241 0.66 -5.36 -17.44
CA SER A 241 0.22 -4.55 -16.32
C SER A 241 0.63 -5.08 -14.95
N LEU A 242 0.66 -6.40 -14.67
CA LEU A 242 1.17 -6.93 -13.40
C LEU A 242 2.70 -6.84 -13.32
N LEU A 243 3.38 -7.26 -14.38
CA LEU A 243 4.82 -7.05 -14.52
C LEU A 243 5.13 -5.57 -14.78
N GLY A 244 4.31 -4.87 -15.55
CA GLY A 244 4.44 -3.44 -15.80
C GLY A 244 4.13 -2.57 -14.58
N ILE A 245 3.30 -2.99 -13.64
CA ILE A 245 3.14 -2.36 -12.33
C ILE A 245 4.38 -2.62 -11.47
N ILE A 246 5.00 -3.79 -11.58
CA ILE A 246 6.25 -4.14 -10.89
C ILE A 246 7.46 -3.51 -11.60
N ASP A 247 7.49 -3.47 -12.94
CA ASP A 247 8.58 -2.90 -13.74
C ASP A 247 8.40 -1.40 -14.04
N ASN A 248 7.16 -0.86 -14.19
CA ASN A 248 6.89 0.57 -14.35
C ASN A 248 6.99 1.38 -13.06
N ALA A 249 7.21 0.73 -11.92
CA ALA A 249 7.73 1.40 -10.74
C ALA A 249 9.07 2.13 -11.02
N ALA A 250 9.62 1.99 -12.24
CA ALA A 250 10.87 2.64 -12.65
C ALA A 250 10.68 4.02 -13.32
N ASN A 251 9.46 4.42 -13.70
CA ASN A 251 9.33 5.53 -14.67
C ASN A 251 8.23 6.55 -14.40
N THR A 252 7.96 7.05 -13.23
CA THR A 252 7.23 8.35 -13.11
C THR A 252 7.10 8.89 -11.69
N THR A 253 7.41 10.14 -11.52
CA THR A 253 7.17 11.27 -10.57
C THR A 253 7.05 11.05 -9.03
N ILE A 254 7.54 12.01 -8.27
CA ILE A 254 7.84 12.18 -6.85
C ILE A 254 6.71 11.85 -5.85
N SER A 255 6.55 10.65 -5.48
CA SER A 255 6.01 10.13 -4.19
C SER A 255 5.95 8.62 -4.29
N ILE A 256 6.49 7.93 -3.32
CA ILE A 256 6.40 6.48 -3.31
C ILE A 256 5.13 6.12 -2.54
N VAL A 257 4.15 5.61 -3.25
CA VAL A 257 2.94 5.08 -2.65
C VAL A 257 3.10 3.57 -2.56
N CYS A 258 3.17 3.07 -1.35
CA CYS A 258 3.26 1.64 -1.07
C CYS A 258 1.89 1.13 -0.65
N MET A 259 1.37 0.12 -1.32
CA MET A 259 0.11 -0.52 -0.96
C MET A 259 0.38 -1.93 -0.42
N TYR A 260 -0.16 -2.22 0.74
CA TYR A 260 -0.18 -3.55 1.34
C TYR A 260 -1.61 -3.99 1.57
N ASN A 261 -1.97 -5.20 1.10
CA ASN A 261 -3.27 -5.85 1.31
C ASN A 261 -4.52 -5.08 0.88
N PHE A 262 -4.50 -4.41 -0.25
CA PHE A 262 -5.65 -3.59 -0.69
C PHE A 262 -6.96 -4.38 -0.91
N LEU A 263 -6.93 -5.69 -1.03
CA LEU A 263 -8.11 -6.48 -1.43
C LEU A 263 -8.30 -7.81 -0.71
N LEU A 264 -7.56 -8.08 0.35
CA LEU A 264 -7.82 -9.29 1.12
C LEU A 264 -8.83 -9.01 2.23
N ASP A 265 -10.09 -9.15 1.89
CA ASP A 265 -11.10 -9.51 2.86
C ASP A 265 -11.17 -11.04 2.90
N THR A 266 -11.05 -11.56 4.10
CA THR A 266 -11.43 -12.91 4.53
C THR A 266 -10.51 -14.09 4.24
N ARG A 267 -9.78 -14.44 5.24
CA ARG A 267 -9.85 -15.82 5.76
C ARG A 267 -10.39 -15.81 7.18
#